data_0243050c43ada75fa465e4ff3ea8d83d
#
_entry.id   0243050c43ada75fa465e4ff3ea8d83d
#
_cell.length_a   1.000
_cell.length_b   1.000
_cell.length_c   1.000
_cell.angle_alpha   90.00
_cell.angle_beta   90.00
_cell.angle_gamma   90.00
#
_symmetry.space_group_name_H-M   'P 1'
#
loop_
_entity.id
_entity.type
_entity.pdbx_description
1 polymer ?
#
loop_
_entity_poly.entity_id
_entity_poly.type
_entity_poly.pdbx_seq_one_letter_code
_entity_poly.pdbx_strand_id
1 'polypeptide(L)'
;NISIIDARFAKPLDEKLILEVASNHELILTIEEGSVGGFGSHVMKLLSDRGVFDSGLKFRSMFLPDFFVDQDSPEKMYEKAGLNFSSIVEKIEDALKSNIIFAKNKNKLSN
;
A
#
# COMPACT_ATOMS: atom_id res chain seq x y z
N ASN A 1 -3.99 -14.45 -1.71
CA ASN A 1 -5.26 -13.72 -1.50
C ASN A 1 -5.04 -12.22 -1.44
N ILE A 2 -5.72 -11.51 -2.34
CA ILE A 2 -5.71 -10.06 -2.37
C ILE A 2 -7.11 -9.56 -2.00
N SER A 3 -7.18 -8.67 -1.03
CA SER A 3 -8.42 -8.00 -0.67
C SER A 3 -8.31 -6.53 -1.09
N ILE A 4 -9.35 -6.04 -1.76
CA ILE A 4 -9.41 -4.64 -2.19
C ILE A 4 -10.50 -3.95 -1.38
N ILE A 5 -10.14 -2.85 -0.74
CA ILE A 5 -11.03 -2.11 0.13
C ILE A 5 -11.10 -0.66 -0.35
N ASP A 6 -12.31 -0.18 -0.53
CA ASP A 6 -12.54 1.22 -0.88
C ASP A 6 -12.71 2.03 0.40
N ALA A 7 -11.70 2.85 0.70
CA ALA A 7 -11.73 3.73 1.87
C ALA A 7 -12.28 5.09 1.48
N ARG A 8 -13.57 5.15 1.14
CA ARG A 8 -14.24 6.38 0.68
C ARG A 8 -14.10 7.56 1.63
N PHE A 9 -14.00 7.26 2.92
CA PHE A 9 -13.94 8.29 3.95
C PHE A 9 -12.63 8.14 4.70
N ALA A 10 -11.67 8.99 4.35
CA ALA A 10 -10.37 8.99 5.01
C ALA A 10 -10.45 9.51 6.45
N LYS A 11 -11.45 10.28 6.76
CA LYS A 11 -11.66 10.86 8.10
C LYS A 11 -13.14 10.80 8.47
N PRO A 12 -13.48 10.17 9.62
CA PRO A 12 -12.56 9.40 10.46
C PRO A 12 -12.19 8.06 9.82
N LEU A 13 -11.02 7.55 10.17
CA LEU A 13 -10.61 6.22 9.72
C LEU A 13 -11.52 5.16 10.34
N ASP A 14 -11.82 4.12 9.57
CA ASP A 14 -12.45 2.93 10.10
C ASP A 14 -11.40 2.05 10.75
N GLU A 15 -11.06 2.37 11.99
CA GLU A 15 -9.98 1.70 12.72
C GLU A 15 -10.21 0.20 12.85
N LYS A 16 -11.43 -0.19 13.14
CA LYS A 16 -11.79 -1.60 13.32
C LYS A 16 -11.52 -2.40 12.03
N LEU A 17 -11.94 -1.87 10.90
CA LEU A 17 -11.74 -2.51 9.61
C LEU A 17 -10.25 -2.62 9.29
N ILE A 18 -9.49 -1.54 9.49
CA ILE A 18 -8.06 -1.51 9.20
C ILE A 18 -7.31 -2.53 10.06
N LEU A 19 -7.62 -2.60 11.35
CA LEU A 19 -6.97 -3.55 12.24
C LEU A 19 -7.33 -5.00 11.90
N GLU A 20 -8.57 -5.24 11.50
CA GLU A 20 -9.01 -6.56 11.05
C GLU A 20 -8.26 -6.99 9.78
N VAL A 21 -8.16 -6.11 8.81
CA VAL A 21 -7.42 -6.37 7.57
C VAL A 21 -5.95 -6.63 7.88
N ALA A 22 -5.36 -5.83 8.76
CA ALA A 22 -3.96 -5.98 9.15
C ALA A 22 -3.68 -7.33 9.79
N SER A 23 -4.62 -7.88 10.56
CA SER A 23 -4.44 -9.16 11.23
C SER A 23 -4.51 -10.36 10.28
N ASN A 24 -5.08 -10.18 9.09
CA ASN A 24 -5.30 -11.26 8.13
C ASN A 24 -4.40 -11.20 6.90
N HIS A 25 -3.49 -10.23 6.81
CA HIS A 25 -2.64 -10.04 5.63
C HIS A 25 -1.19 -9.81 6.03
N GLU A 26 -0.27 -10.19 5.15
CA GLU A 26 1.16 -9.93 5.32
C GLU A 26 1.55 -8.51 4.97
N LEU A 27 0.80 -7.88 4.08
CA LEU A 27 1.12 -6.57 3.52
C LEU A 27 -0.14 -5.73 3.41
N ILE A 28 -0.03 -4.49 3.83
CA ILE A 28 -1.03 -3.46 3.53
C ILE A 28 -0.39 -2.47 2.57
N LEU A 29 -1.06 -2.23 1.47
CA LEU A 29 -0.69 -1.20 0.51
C LEU A 29 -1.82 -0.18 0.43
N THR A 30 -1.51 1.07 0.76
CA THR A 30 -2.46 2.15 0.58
C THR A 30 -2.20 2.83 -0.76
N ILE A 31 -3.28 3.16 -1.46
CA ILE A 31 -3.21 3.84 -2.76
C ILE A 31 -4.09 5.06 -2.68
N GLU A 32 -3.52 6.23 -2.96
CA GLU A 32 -4.24 7.48 -2.93
C GLU A 32 -3.84 8.38 -4.11
N GLU A 33 -4.68 9.33 -4.45
CA GLU A 33 -4.36 10.32 -5.48
C GLU A 33 -3.39 11.35 -4.93
N GLY A 34 -2.46 11.81 -5.79
CA GLY A 34 -1.41 12.73 -5.39
C GLY A 34 -1.91 14.07 -4.87
N SER A 35 -3.11 14.47 -5.26
CA SER A 35 -3.73 15.73 -4.80
C SER A 35 -4.43 15.60 -3.45
N VAL A 36 -4.68 14.38 -2.98
CA VAL A 36 -5.39 14.09 -1.75
C VAL A 36 -4.47 13.28 -0.84
N GLY A 37 -3.57 13.96 -0.16
CA GLY A 37 -2.58 13.29 0.67
C GLY A 37 -3.09 12.98 2.08
N GLY A 38 -2.38 12.09 2.78
CA GLY A 38 -2.52 11.88 4.20
C GLY A 38 -3.21 10.59 4.62
N PHE A 39 -3.96 9.93 3.74
CA PHE A 39 -4.62 8.67 4.11
C PHE A 39 -3.62 7.60 4.52
N GLY A 40 -2.60 7.36 3.70
CA GLY A 40 -1.56 6.38 4.02
C GLY A 40 -0.83 6.70 5.31
N SER A 41 -0.56 7.98 5.56
CA SER A 41 0.09 8.42 6.80
C SER A 41 -0.79 8.15 8.02
N HIS A 42 -2.09 8.39 7.92
CA HIS A 42 -3.02 8.12 9.02
C HIS A 42 -3.14 6.62 9.30
N VAL A 43 -3.19 5.79 8.25
CA VAL A 43 -3.21 4.34 8.41
C VAL A 43 -1.92 3.87 9.07
N MET A 44 -0.77 4.35 8.61
CA MET A 44 0.53 3.99 9.18
C MET A 44 0.60 4.37 10.66
N LYS A 45 0.14 5.56 11.02
CA LYS A 45 0.13 6.01 12.40
C LYS A 45 -0.74 5.09 13.27
N LEU A 46 -1.93 4.75 12.81
CA LEU A 46 -2.81 3.85 13.53
C LEU A 46 -2.14 2.50 13.78
N LEU A 47 -1.59 1.89 12.73
CA LEU A 47 -0.94 0.58 12.84
C LEU A 47 0.28 0.63 13.77
N SER A 48 1.04 1.71 13.69
CA SER A 48 2.20 1.90 14.57
C SER A 48 1.78 2.08 16.03
N ASP A 49 0.79 2.93 16.29
CA ASP A 49 0.31 3.21 17.63
C ASP A 49 -0.29 1.95 18.31
N ARG A 50 -0.86 1.06 17.53
CA ARG A 50 -1.43 -0.19 18.05
C ARG A 50 -0.44 -1.35 18.07
N GLY A 51 0.81 -1.11 17.72
CA GLY A 51 1.86 -2.14 17.77
C GLY A 51 1.73 -3.23 16.70
N VAL A 52 0.95 -2.99 15.66
CA VAL A 52 0.71 -4.02 14.64
C VAL A 52 1.98 -4.36 13.86
N PHE A 53 2.87 -3.39 13.68
CA PHE A 53 4.14 -3.64 12.98
C PHE A 53 5.07 -4.56 13.75
N ASP A 54 4.88 -4.70 15.05
CA ASP A 54 5.70 -5.58 15.87
C ASP A 54 5.52 -7.06 15.51
N SER A 55 4.39 -7.41 14.89
CA SER A 55 4.11 -8.76 14.42
C SER A 55 4.66 -9.05 13.03
N GLY A 56 5.32 -8.08 12.39
CA GLY A 56 5.95 -8.26 11.09
C GLY A 56 5.11 -7.83 9.89
N LEU A 57 4.01 -7.12 10.13
CA LEU A 57 3.21 -6.58 9.03
C LEU A 57 4.06 -5.63 8.18
N LYS A 58 3.99 -5.80 6.88
CA LYS A 58 4.62 -4.89 5.93
C LYS A 58 3.63 -3.82 5.50
N PHE A 59 4.16 -2.63 5.26
CA PHE A 59 3.35 -1.49 4.83
C PHE A 59 4.03 -0.77 3.67
N ARG A 60 3.25 -0.43 2.65
CA ARG A 60 3.69 0.43 1.55
C ARG A 60 2.58 1.40 1.20
N SER A 61 2.95 2.56 0.70
CA SER A 61 1.99 3.55 0.22
C SER A 61 2.34 3.97 -1.20
N MET A 62 1.32 4.26 -1.99
CA MET A 62 1.46 4.73 -3.36
C MET A 62 0.58 5.95 -3.58
N PHE A 63 1.09 6.86 -4.37
CA PHE A 63 0.36 8.01 -4.87
C PHE A 63 0.20 7.86 -6.37
N LEU A 64 -1.03 7.77 -6.84
CA LEU A 64 -1.31 7.68 -8.25
C LEU A 64 -1.51 9.09 -8.83
N PRO A 65 -0.97 9.36 -10.02
CA PRO A 65 -1.25 10.62 -10.68
C PRO A 65 -2.74 10.71 -11.02
N ASP A 66 -3.29 11.90 -10.93
CA ASP A 66 -4.67 12.16 -11.31
C ASP A 66 -4.74 12.25 -12.83
N PHE A 67 -5.11 11.14 -13.48
CA PHE A 67 -5.19 11.09 -14.93
C PHE A 67 -6.56 11.49 -15.49
N PHE A 68 -7.49 11.89 -14.63
CA PHE A 68 -8.80 12.38 -15.06
C PHE A 68 -8.82 13.90 -15.28
N VAL A 69 -7.79 14.61 -14.81
CA VAL A 69 -7.70 16.06 -14.95
C VAL A 69 -7.46 16.45 -16.42
N ASP A 70 -6.65 15.70 -17.12
CA ASP A 70 -6.40 15.94 -18.55
C ASP A 70 -7.40 15.13 -19.35
N GLN A 71 -8.14 15.78 -20.24
CA GLN A 71 -9.08 15.11 -21.12
C GLN A 71 -8.33 14.36 -22.21
N ASP A 72 -7.59 13.35 -21.82
CA ASP A 72 -6.87 12.51 -22.75
C ASP A 72 -7.82 11.63 -23.55
N SER A 73 -7.34 11.16 -24.70
CA SER A 73 -8.06 10.18 -25.49
C SER A 73 -8.28 8.90 -24.66
N PRO A 74 -9.33 8.11 -24.94
CA PRO A 74 -9.53 6.84 -24.25
C PRO A 74 -8.31 5.92 -24.29
N GLU A 75 -7.60 5.90 -25.43
CA GLU A 75 -6.38 5.09 -25.58
C GLU A 75 -5.31 5.49 -24.58
N LYS A 76 -5.07 6.79 -24.41
CA LYS A 76 -4.09 7.28 -23.43
C LYS A 76 -4.52 6.99 -22.01
N MET A 77 -5.81 7.05 -21.73
CA MET A 77 -6.33 6.70 -20.42
C MET A 77 -6.11 5.23 -20.10
N TYR A 78 -6.31 4.35 -21.05
CA TYR A 78 -6.03 2.92 -20.90
C TYR A 78 -4.55 2.65 -20.65
N GLU A 79 -3.68 3.34 -21.37
CA GLU A 79 -2.23 3.22 -21.15
C GLU A 79 -1.83 3.65 -19.74
N LYS A 80 -2.35 4.78 -19.29
CA LYS A 80 -2.08 5.27 -17.92
C LYS A 80 -2.60 4.30 -16.87
N ALA A 81 -3.81 3.77 -17.06
CA ALA A 81 -4.38 2.79 -16.15
C ALA A 81 -3.54 1.52 -16.11
N GLY A 82 -3.04 1.06 -17.27
CA GLY A 82 -2.15 -0.09 -17.35
C GLY A 82 -0.83 0.12 -16.63
N LEU A 83 -0.24 1.31 -16.79
CA LEU A 83 0.99 1.67 -16.09
C LEU A 83 0.78 1.69 -14.58
N ASN A 84 -0.34 2.24 -14.13
CA ASN A 84 -0.66 2.27 -12.71
C ASN A 84 -0.86 0.85 -12.16
N PHE A 85 -1.53 -0.01 -12.91
CA PHE A 85 -1.73 -1.41 -12.53
C PHE A 85 -0.38 -2.13 -12.40
N SER A 86 0.50 -1.97 -13.40
CA SER A 86 1.84 -2.56 -13.38
C SER A 86 2.66 -2.08 -12.19
N SER A 87 2.57 -0.79 -11.88
CA SER A 87 3.27 -0.20 -10.73
C SER A 87 2.77 -0.78 -9.41
N ILE A 88 1.47 -1.00 -9.29
CA ILE A 88 0.87 -1.60 -8.10
C ILE A 88 1.39 -3.04 -7.91
N VAL A 89 1.35 -3.84 -8.98
CA VAL A 89 1.83 -5.23 -8.93
C VAL A 89 3.30 -5.28 -8.56
N GLU A 90 4.12 -4.43 -9.18
CA GLU A 90 5.55 -4.35 -8.90
C GLU A 90 5.80 -3.98 -7.43
N LYS A 91 5.06 -3.03 -6.90
CA LYS A 91 5.19 -2.61 -5.50
C LYS A 91 4.87 -3.76 -4.55
N ILE A 92 3.82 -4.51 -4.83
CA ILE A 92 3.43 -5.67 -4.02
C ILE A 92 4.52 -6.75 -4.07
N GLU A 93 5.00 -7.08 -5.26
CA GLU A 93 6.04 -8.11 -5.42
C GLU A 93 7.32 -7.72 -4.71
N ASP A 94 7.77 -6.50 -4.85
CA ASP A 94 8.98 -6.00 -4.19
C ASP A 94 8.84 -6.04 -2.67
N ALA A 95 7.68 -5.65 -2.15
CA ALA A 95 7.43 -5.68 -0.72
C ALA A 95 7.47 -7.11 -0.17
N LEU A 96 6.87 -8.06 -0.86
CA LEU A 96 6.87 -9.45 -0.44
C LEU A 96 8.26 -10.08 -0.51
N LYS A 97 9.07 -9.72 -1.50
CA LYS A 97 10.45 -10.21 -1.65
C LYS A 97 11.39 -9.64 -0.60
N SER A 98 11.09 -8.49 -0.02
CA SER A 98 11.99 -7.82 0.93
C SER A 98 12.28 -8.66 2.18
N ASN A 99 11.37 -9.56 2.58
CA ASN A 99 11.60 -10.48 3.69
C ASN A 99 12.75 -11.44 3.40
N ILE A 100 12.82 -11.95 2.18
CA ILE A 100 13.86 -12.90 1.77
C ILE A 100 15.21 -12.20 1.78
N ILE A 101 15.30 -11.00 1.24
CA ILE A 101 16.52 -10.20 1.20
C ILE A 101 17.00 -9.87 2.61
N PHE A 102 16.11 -9.44 3.48
CA PHE A 102 16.42 -9.11 4.86
C PHE A 102 16.91 -10.32 5.64
N ALA A 103 16.26 -11.46 5.49
CA ALA A 103 16.67 -12.69 6.15
C ALA A 103 18.08 -13.14 5.73
N LYS A 104 18.42 -13.03 4.43
CA LYS A 104 19.75 -13.34 3.93
C LYS A 104 20.83 -12.44 4.53
N ASN A 105 20.55 -11.13 4.61
CA ASN A 105 21.47 -10.18 5.18
C ASN A 105 21.67 -10.42 6.68
N LYS A 106 20.62 -10.77 7.39
CA LYS A 106 20.68 -11.08 8.81
C LYS A 106 21.56 -12.31 9.07
N ASN A 107 21.45 -13.33 8.24
CA ASN A 107 22.27 -14.53 8.35
C ASN A 107 23.76 -14.22 8.09
N LYS A 108 24.07 -13.32 7.18
CA LYS A 108 25.42 -12.87 6.93
C LYS A 108 26.01 -12.10 8.13
N LEU A 109 25.19 -11.32 8.81
CA LEU A 109 25.63 -10.55 9.96
C LEU A 109 25.82 -11.37 11.23
N SER A 110 25.16 -12.53 11.34
CA SER A 110 25.28 -13.41 12.51
C SER A 110 26.46 -14.37 12.43
N ASN A 111 27.16 -14.38 11.33
CA ASN A 111 28.38 -15.15 11.13
C ASN A 111 29.62 -14.26 11.24
#